data_a9a55542b49fd759f1285cf7bf34cb24
#
_entry.id   a9a55542b49fd759f1285cf7bf34cb24
#
_cell.length_a   1.000
_cell.length_b   1.000
_cell.length_c   1.000
_cell.angle_alpha   90.00
_cell.angle_beta   90.00
_cell.angle_gamma   90.00
#
_symmetry.space_group_name_H-M   'P 1'
#
loop_
_entity.id
_entity.type
_entity.pdbx_description
1 polymer ?
#
loop_
_entity_poly.entity_id
_entity_poly.type
_entity_poly.pdbx_seq_one_letter_code
_entity_poly.pdbx_strand_id
1 'polypeptide(L)'
;LKVLGHELRVIGVHDDLTPIRTTMDEFKPTITFNLMEAFDDVVVFDQNVVSYLELLKVPYTGCNPRGLTLSRDKGLAKKLMAYHRIPVPDFLVVPLGAKVKLPKRLHYPLIVKSLTYESSTGISQASVVAND
;
A
#
# COMPACT_ATOMS: atom_id res chain seq x y z
N LEU A 1 2.88 -23.40 1.00
CA LEU A 1 1.94 -23.84 -0.03
C LEU A 1 2.35 -25.19 -0.65
N LYS A 2 3.61 -25.38 -1.11
CA LYS A 2 4.07 -26.71 -1.64
C LYS A 2 3.87 -27.84 -0.64
N VAL A 3 4.19 -27.62 0.65
CA VAL A 3 4.00 -28.62 1.73
C VAL A 3 2.52 -28.99 1.91
N LEU A 4 1.62 -28.11 1.51
CA LEU A 4 0.17 -28.32 1.53
C LEU A 4 -0.36 -28.98 0.24
N GLY A 5 0.51 -29.41 -0.67
CA GLY A 5 0.15 -30.11 -1.90
C GLY A 5 -0.25 -29.21 -3.07
N HIS A 6 -0.05 -27.89 -2.97
CA HIS A 6 -0.34 -26.99 -4.09
C HIS A 6 0.79 -27.00 -5.12
N GLU A 7 0.42 -27.02 -6.39
CA GLU A 7 1.35 -26.72 -7.49
C GLU A 7 1.59 -25.21 -7.55
N LEU A 8 2.87 -24.82 -7.66
CA LEU A 8 3.26 -23.42 -7.62
C LEU A 8 4.18 -23.05 -8.75
N ARG A 9 3.91 -21.92 -9.39
CA ARG A 9 4.85 -21.21 -10.25
C ARG A 9 5.14 -19.85 -9.62
N VAL A 10 6.39 -19.64 -9.22
CA VAL A 10 6.86 -18.34 -8.68
C VAL A 10 7.41 -17.52 -9.83
N ILE A 11 6.98 -16.27 -9.93
CA ILE A 11 7.49 -15.31 -10.92
C ILE A 11 7.95 -14.03 -10.21
N GLY A 12 9.01 -13.43 -10.74
CA GLY A 12 9.42 -12.07 -10.39
C GLY A 12 8.81 -11.08 -11.38
N VAL A 13 8.33 -9.96 -10.86
CA VAL A 13 7.80 -8.85 -11.67
C VAL A 13 8.45 -7.58 -11.16
N HIS A 14 9.12 -6.84 -12.03
CA HIS A 14 9.76 -5.57 -11.70
C HIS A 14 9.14 -4.44 -12.50
N ASP A 15 9.45 -4.32 -13.77
CA ASP A 15 9.03 -3.24 -14.69
C ASP A 15 8.29 -3.74 -15.93
N ASP A 16 8.11 -5.06 -16.04
CA ASP A 16 7.44 -5.71 -17.17
C ASP A 16 6.30 -6.61 -16.69
N LEU A 17 5.13 -6.48 -17.29
CA LEU A 17 3.94 -7.30 -17.01
C LEU A 17 3.90 -8.60 -17.82
N THR A 18 4.78 -8.76 -18.82
CA THR A 18 4.83 -9.96 -19.68
C THR A 18 4.93 -11.26 -18.88
N PRO A 19 5.76 -11.37 -17.80
CA PRO A 19 5.82 -12.60 -17.01
C PRO A 19 4.47 -13.00 -16.42
N ILE A 20 3.64 -12.02 -16.01
CA ILE A 20 2.28 -12.29 -15.52
C ILE A 20 1.46 -12.87 -16.65
N ARG A 21 1.39 -12.19 -17.80
CA ARG A 21 0.59 -12.62 -18.94
C ARG A 21 0.96 -14.03 -19.39
N THR A 22 2.26 -14.28 -19.61
CA THR A 22 2.75 -15.57 -20.05
C THR A 22 2.38 -16.68 -19.05
N THR A 23 2.55 -16.42 -17.74
CA THR A 23 2.20 -17.40 -16.72
C THR A 23 0.70 -17.69 -16.69
N MET A 24 -0.16 -16.68 -16.86
CA MET A 24 -1.61 -16.89 -16.90
C MET A 24 -2.01 -17.75 -18.11
N ASP A 25 -1.41 -17.51 -19.25
CA ASP A 25 -1.73 -18.24 -20.47
C ASP A 25 -1.21 -19.70 -20.45
N GLU A 26 -0.01 -19.94 -19.89
CA GLU A 26 0.63 -21.26 -19.85
C GLU A 26 0.22 -22.10 -18.65
N PHE A 27 0.30 -21.54 -17.44
CA PHE A 27 0.11 -22.27 -16.18
C PHE A 27 -1.36 -22.29 -15.74
N LYS A 28 -2.14 -21.30 -16.15
CA LYS A 28 -3.59 -21.16 -15.83
C LYS A 28 -3.89 -21.38 -14.35
N PRO A 29 -3.31 -20.57 -13.45
CA PRO A 29 -3.45 -20.76 -12.01
C PRO A 29 -4.89 -20.60 -11.57
N THR A 30 -5.29 -21.37 -10.55
CA THR A 30 -6.60 -21.19 -9.90
C THR A 30 -6.66 -19.86 -9.14
N ILE A 31 -5.54 -19.41 -8.60
CA ILE A 31 -5.42 -18.16 -7.85
C ILE A 31 -3.99 -17.62 -7.92
N THR A 32 -3.85 -16.31 -7.97
CA THR A 32 -2.56 -15.62 -7.83
C THR A 32 -2.34 -15.22 -6.39
N PHE A 33 -1.27 -15.71 -5.77
CA PHE A 33 -0.84 -15.26 -4.46
C PHE A 33 -0.01 -13.99 -4.63
N ASN A 34 -0.64 -12.83 -4.49
CA ASN A 34 -0.02 -11.54 -4.74
C ASN A 34 0.85 -11.09 -3.56
N LEU A 35 2.15 -10.89 -3.83
CA LEU A 35 3.14 -10.39 -2.88
C LEU A 35 3.84 -9.12 -3.41
N MET A 36 3.22 -8.43 -4.37
CA MET A 36 3.79 -7.21 -4.93
C MET A 36 3.72 -6.06 -3.92
N GLU A 37 4.85 -5.36 -3.75
CA GLU A 37 4.96 -4.16 -2.92
C GLU A 37 5.22 -2.91 -3.75
N ALA A 38 5.81 -3.07 -4.94
CA ALA A 38 6.11 -1.99 -5.87
C ALA A 38 6.14 -2.55 -7.30
N PHE A 39 6.02 -1.68 -8.29
CA PHE A 39 6.29 -1.97 -9.69
C PHE A 39 7.18 -0.84 -10.21
N ASP A 40 8.28 -1.19 -10.90
CA ASP A 40 9.32 -0.25 -11.37
C ASP A 40 9.82 0.66 -10.21
N ASP A 41 10.08 0.06 -9.05
CA ASP A 41 10.47 0.72 -7.79
C ASP A 41 9.48 1.79 -7.29
N VAL A 42 8.30 1.91 -7.91
CA VAL A 42 7.26 2.84 -7.55
C VAL A 42 6.16 2.14 -6.75
N VAL A 43 6.14 2.40 -5.45
CA VAL A 43 5.25 1.73 -4.49
C VAL A 43 3.76 1.89 -4.85
N VAL A 44 3.37 3.07 -5.34
CA VAL A 44 1.96 3.32 -5.71
C VAL A 44 1.51 2.61 -7.00
N PHE A 45 2.43 1.95 -7.71
CA PHE A 45 2.09 1.20 -8.92
C PHE A 45 1.66 -0.25 -8.66
N ASP A 46 1.79 -0.75 -7.43
CA ASP A 46 1.31 -2.09 -7.05
C ASP A 46 -0.17 -2.28 -7.37
N GLN A 47 -1.00 -1.26 -7.15
CA GLN A 47 -2.43 -1.27 -7.51
C GLN A 47 -2.67 -1.49 -9.01
N ASN A 48 -1.75 -1.02 -9.87
CA ASN A 48 -1.87 -1.19 -11.32
C ASN A 48 -1.63 -2.65 -11.73
N VAL A 49 -0.73 -3.34 -11.02
CA VAL A 49 -0.51 -4.78 -11.21
C VAL A 49 -1.77 -5.55 -10.81
N VAL A 50 -2.39 -5.19 -9.70
CA VAL A 50 -3.66 -5.81 -9.27
C VAL A 50 -4.78 -5.49 -10.27
N SER A 51 -4.85 -4.26 -10.79
CA SER A 51 -5.78 -3.90 -11.86
C SER A 51 -5.57 -4.76 -13.12
N TYR A 52 -4.31 -5.05 -13.45
CA TYR A 52 -3.99 -5.92 -14.57
C TYR A 52 -4.49 -7.36 -14.36
N LEU A 53 -4.35 -7.90 -13.13
CA LEU A 53 -4.92 -9.20 -12.79
C LEU A 53 -6.45 -9.21 -12.91
N GLU A 54 -7.13 -8.12 -12.54
CA GLU A 54 -8.59 -7.96 -12.74
C GLU A 54 -8.96 -7.96 -14.22
N LEU A 55 -8.19 -7.25 -15.06
CA LEU A 55 -8.40 -7.25 -16.51
C LEU A 55 -8.22 -8.65 -17.13
N LEU A 56 -7.28 -9.43 -16.58
CA LEU A 56 -7.08 -10.83 -16.97
C LEU A 56 -8.14 -11.78 -16.37
N LYS A 57 -9.03 -11.28 -15.51
CA LYS A 57 -10.07 -12.05 -14.81
C LYS A 57 -9.49 -13.20 -13.98
N VAL A 58 -8.31 -12.99 -13.40
CA VAL A 58 -7.64 -13.98 -12.57
C VAL A 58 -7.93 -13.68 -11.10
N PRO A 59 -8.40 -14.67 -10.31
CA PRO A 59 -8.50 -14.52 -8.86
C PRO A 59 -7.14 -14.25 -8.23
N TYR A 60 -7.09 -13.39 -7.22
CA TYR A 60 -5.85 -13.04 -6.53
C TYR A 60 -6.11 -12.83 -5.03
N THR A 61 -5.04 -12.92 -4.22
CA THR A 61 -5.09 -12.62 -2.80
C THR A 61 -4.79 -11.14 -2.55
N GLY A 62 -5.33 -10.62 -1.45
CA GLY A 62 -5.12 -9.24 -1.04
C GLY A 62 -6.25 -8.30 -1.41
N CYS A 63 -5.96 -7.02 -1.37
CA CYS A 63 -6.93 -5.95 -1.59
C CYS A 63 -7.12 -5.69 -3.09
N ASN A 64 -8.31 -5.28 -3.48
CA ASN A 64 -8.54 -4.79 -4.83
C ASN A 64 -7.86 -3.42 -5.07
N PRO A 65 -7.72 -2.94 -6.32
CA PRO A 65 -7.02 -1.69 -6.62
C PRO A 65 -7.56 -0.48 -5.86
N ARG A 66 -8.89 -0.41 -5.71
CA ARG A 66 -9.54 0.68 -4.96
C ARG A 66 -9.15 0.64 -3.47
N GLY A 67 -9.16 -0.54 -2.88
CA GLY A 67 -8.75 -0.72 -1.50
C GLY A 67 -7.27 -0.37 -1.29
N LEU A 68 -6.38 -0.77 -2.20
CA LEU A 68 -4.96 -0.40 -2.18
C LEU A 68 -4.78 1.13 -2.25
N THR A 69 -5.45 1.80 -3.19
CA THR A 69 -5.40 3.27 -3.31
C THR A 69 -5.84 3.96 -2.03
N LEU A 70 -6.95 3.52 -1.43
CA LEU A 70 -7.51 4.14 -0.23
C LEU A 70 -6.67 3.87 1.03
N SER A 71 -6.14 2.66 1.17
CA SER A 71 -5.35 2.28 2.35
C SER A 71 -3.94 2.88 2.33
N ARG A 72 -3.36 3.06 1.15
CA ARG A 72 -2.01 3.58 0.99
C ARG A 72 -1.88 5.04 1.40
N ASP A 73 -2.84 5.90 1.06
CA ASP A 73 -2.87 7.29 1.54
C ASP A 73 -3.42 7.35 2.98
N LYS A 74 -2.49 7.45 3.95
CA LYS A 74 -2.84 7.48 5.39
C LYS A 74 -3.73 8.66 5.76
N GLY A 75 -3.59 9.79 5.06
CA GLY A 75 -4.43 10.97 5.28
C GLY A 75 -5.85 10.76 4.77
N LEU A 76 -5.99 10.19 3.57
CA LEU A 76 -7.28 9.85 2.97
C LEU A 76 -7.99 8.75 3.76
N ALA A 77 -7.26 7.67 4.11
CA ALA A 77 -7.79 6.58 4.93
C ALA A 77 -8.35 7.09 6.27
N LYS A 78 -7.61 7.96 6.98
CA LYS A 78 -8.09 8.55 8.24
C LYS A 78 -9.30 9.45 8.06
N LYS A 79 -9.35 10.26 6.99
CA LYS A 79 -10.53 11.08 6.69
C LYS A 79 -11.76 10.22 6.43
N LEU A 80 -11.60 9.14 5.69
CA LEU A 80 -12.67 8.19 5.39
C LEU A 80 -13.15 7.49 6.67
N MET A 81 -12.24 7.00 7.51
CA MET A 81 -12.57 6.40 8.80
C MET A 81 -13.32 7.39 9.71
N ALA A 82 -12.84 8.63 9.80
CA ALA A 82 -13.48 9.67 10.61
C ALA A 82 -14.91 10.00 10.10
N TYR A 83 -15.11 10.03 8.79
CA TYR A 83 -16.44 10.20 8.19
C TYR A 83 -17.41 9.09 8.62
N HIS A 84 -16.91 7.85 8.69
CA HIS A 84 -17.67 6.69 9.18
C HIS A 84 -17.70 6.55 10.71
N ARG A 85 -17.27 7.58 11.45
CA ARG A 85 -17.24 7.63 12.93
C ARG A 85 -16.36 6.53 13.55
N ILE A 86 -15.39 6.04 12.80
CA ILE A 86 -14.36 5.13 13.31
C ILE A 86 -13.29 6.00 14.00
N PRO A 87 -12.99 5.77 15.29
CA PRO A 87 -11.99 6.55 16.01
C PRO A 87 -10.62 6.48 15.36
N VAL A 88 -10.03 7.64 15.11
CA VAL A 88 -8.66 7.78 14.60
C VAL A 88 -7.93 8.83 15.41
N PRO A 89 -6.62 8.70 15.64
CA PRO A 89 -5.81 9.75 16.23
C PRO A 89 -5.88 11.02 15.40
N ASP A 90 -5.88 12.19 16.04
CA ASP A 90 -5.77 13.47 15.37
C ASP A 90 -4.53 13.52 14.48
N PHE A 91 -4.62 14.21 13.37
CA PHE A 91 -3.55 14.28 12.39
C PHE A 91 -3.56 15.57 11.58
N LEU A 92 -2.42 15.86 10.98
CA LEU A 92 -2.22 16.93 10.01
C LEU A 92 -1.49 16.34 8.80
N VAL A 93 -1.97 16.62 7.60
CA VAL A 93 -1.24 16.33 6.35
C VAL A 93 -0.51 17.60 5.96
N VAL A 94 0.82 17.50 5.84
CA VAL A 94 1.69 18.62 5.48
C VAL A 94 2.24 18.37 4.09
N PRO A 95 1.97 19.25 3.11
CA PRO A 95 2.61 19.17 1.80
C PRO A 95 4.13 19.37 1.91
N LEU A 96 4.87 18.72 1.02
CA LEU A 96 6.32 18.88 0.96
C LEU A 96 6.70 20.37 0.78
N GLY A 97 7.66 20.85 1.59
CA GLY A 97 8.12 22.22 1.57
C GLY A 97 7.20 23.25 2.24
N ALA A 98 6.02 22.83 2.70
CA ALA A 98 5.14 23.74 3.44
C ALA A 98 5.62 23.98 4.88
N LYS A 99 5.44 25.20 5.38
CA LYS A 99 5.66 25.51 6.80
C LYS A 99 4.61 24.79 7.64
N VAL A 100 5.06 24.06 8.65
CA VAL A 100 4.18 23.38 9.59
C VAL A 100 3.58 24.41 10.55
N LYS A 101 2.23 24.39 10.67
CA LYS A 101 1.52 25.12 11.70
C LYS A 101 0.62 24.12 12.43
N LEU A 102 1.00 23.79 13.65
CA LEU A 102 0.25 22.84 14.46
C LEU A 102 -1.10 23.40 14.86
N PRO A 103 -2.21 22.71 14.56
CA PRO A 103 -3.52 23.07 15.10
C PRO A 103 -3.58 22.74 16.60
N LYS A 104 -4.36 23.52 17.36
CA LYS A 104 -4.50 23.38 18.83
C LYS A 104 -4.89 21.97 19.33
N ARG A 105 -5.50 21.15 18.47
CA ARG A 105 -5.91 19.79 18.80
C ARG A 105 -4.76 18.77 18.77
N LEU A 106 -3.64 19.11 18.15
CA LEU A 106 -2.44 18.24 18.13
C LEU A 106 -1.53 18.57 19.31
N HIS A 107 -1.24 17.58 20.12
CA HIS A 107 -0.41 17.70 21.30
C HIS A 107 0.79 16.76 21.19
N TYR A 108 1.93 17.17 21.72
CA TYR A 108 3.12 16.34 21.81
C TYR A 108 2.92 15.19 22.82
N PRO A 109 3.58 14.05 22.62
CA PRO A 109 4.48 13.74 21.50
C PRO A 109 3.72 13.45 20.20
N LEU A 110 4.31 13.82 19.08
CA LEU A 110 3.80 13.58 17.74
C LEU A 110 4.72 12.62 16.97
N ILE A 111 4.17 11.92 16.01
CA ILE A 111 4.96 11.09 15.08
C ILE A 111 4.78 11.58 13.64
N VAL A 112 5.90 11.85 12.97
CA VAL A 112 5.93 12.20 11.56
C VAL A 112 6.07 10.93 10.73
N LYS A 113 5.18 10.76 9.75
CA LYS A 113 5.17 9.58 8.87
C LYS A 113 5.07 10.02 7.41
N SER A 114 5.68 9.25 6.52
CA SER A 114 5.36 9.35 5.10
C SER A 114 3.87 9.09 4.87
N LEU A 115 3.27 9.86 3.97
CA LEU A 115 1.86 9.74 3.63
C LEU A 115 1.55 8.41 2.95
N THR A 116 2.41 7.97 2.02
CA THR A 116 2.15 6.84 1.11
C THR A 116 3.10 5.65 1.27
N TYR A 117 4.30 5.83 1.84
CA TYR A 117 5.22 4.70 2.07
C TYR A 117 4.76 3.83 3.25
N GLU A 118 4.99 2.53 3.12
CA GLU A 118 4.62 1.51 4.10
C GLU A 118 5.84 0.89 4.79
N SER A 119 5.60 -0.14 5.61
CA SER A 119 6.65 -0.94 6.27
C SER A 119 7.66 -0.11 7.08
N SER A 120 7.22 0.98 7.68
CA SER A 120 8.06 1.90 8.45
C SER A 120 9.20 2.56 7.65
N THR A 121 9.11 2.55 6.33
CA THR A 121 10.09 3.21 5.46
C THR A 121 10.22 4.70 5.83
N GLY A 122 11.44 5.14 6.10
CA GLY A 122 11.74 6.52 6.51
C GLY A 122 11.34 6.86 7.95
N ILE A 123 10.89 5.89 8.75
CA ILE A 123 10.59 6.10 10.17
C ILE A 123 11.80 5.70 11.03
N SER A 124 12.20 6.59 11.91
CA SER A 124 13.25 6.40 12.90
C SER A 124 12.80 6.97 14.25
N GLN A 125 13.66 6.89 15.28
CA GLN A 125 13.38 7.56 16.55
C GLN A 125 13.23 9.08 16.38
N ALA A 126 13.95 9.70 15.44
CA ALA A 126 13.81 11.11 15.11
C ALA A 126 12.44 11.49 14.49
N SER A 127 11.66 10.50 14.05
CA SER A 127 10.28 10.73 13.60
C SER A 127 9.31 11.00 14.75
N VAL A 128 9.71 10.72 15.99
CA VAL A 128 8.93 11.06 17.20
C VAL A 128 9.40 12.41 17.69
N VAL A 129 8.51 13.39 17.68
CA VAL A 129 8.77 14.77 18.10
C VAL A 129 8.12 14.97 19.46
N ALA A 130 8.93 15.27 20.48
CA ALA A 130 8.48 15.39 21.85
C ALA A 130 8.07 16.83 22.24
N ASN A 131 8.58 17.82 21.52
CA ASN A 131 8.34 19.25 21.76
C ASN A 131 8.57 20.05 20.46
N ASP A 132 8.39 21.37 20.52
CA ASP A 132 8.67 22.30 19.44
C ASP A 132 10.13 22.37 19.04
#